data_7b53ca6d988d3f9b7e6577bd762e69ba
#
_entry.id   7b53ca6d988d3f9b7e6577bd762e69ba
#
_cell.length_a   1.000
_cell.length_b   1.000
_cell.length_c   1.000
_cell.angle_alpha   90.00
_cell.angle_beta   90.00
_cell.angle_gamma   90.00
#
_symmetry.space_group_name_H-M   'P 1'
#
loop_
_entity.id
_entity.type
_entity.pdbx_description
1 polymer ?
#
loop_
_entity_poly.entity_id
_entity_poly.type
_entity_poly.pdbx_seq_one_letter_code
_entity_poly.pdbx_strand_id
1 'polypeptide(L)'
;DLVEKYGIESGSEGIIVENGDKYKVLSSSDLYTYDSETYESVSIAEEKLTSAIKSVTADTVPKIYFLTGYSQFSLTSGMQYLNMYLQNEINEIASLDILSTGKVPDDCNTLVITTPNKDFDDIATNAIMDYINKGGNILWLNSAIANEIDYTNVNKILATYGINPFEVGAIRETDTSKMVSQSPDLIIPEIQYSDVTKKLYNSTGVIFLNATKINVVGSEELSNLKVTKTDLIKTSENSYFRSNFKIQSEEPQEGEEKQAYLVGAELEKTITEANSENGTEEVKSKLIIYGENYFASDAQLSQSSQ
;
A
#
# COMPACT_ATOMS: atom_id res chain seq x y z
N ASP A 1 -24.77 -33.83 4.52
CA ASP A 1 -25.56 -32.64 4.85
C ASP A 1 -24.79 -31.36 4.48
N LEU A 2 -25.47 -30.37 3.89
CA LEU A 2 -24.85 -29.08 3.50
C LEU A 2 -24.32 -28.34 4.71
N VAL A 3 -25.01 -28.42 5.83
CA VAL A 3 -24.59 -27.81 7.11
C VAL A 3 -23.19 -28.31 7.53
N GLU A 4 -23.00 -29.62 7.46
CA GLU A 4 -21.73 -30.26 7.85
C GLU A 4 -20.66 -30.01 6.80
N LYS A 5 -21.00 -30.10 5.49
CA LYS A 5 -20.03 -29.89 4.40
C LYS A 5 -19.45 -28.48 4.36
N TYR A 6 -20.27 -27.45 4.59
CA TYR A 6 -19.85 -26.05 4.42
C TYR A 6 -19.71 -25.30 5.76
N GLY A 7 -19.89 -25.96 6.91
CA GLY A 7 -19.74 -25.37 8.24
C GLY A 7 -20.75 -24.22 8.51
N ILE A 8 -21.93 -24.28 7.91
CA ILE A 8 -22.99 -23.27 8.08
C ILE A 8 -23.94 -23.64 9.20
N GLU A 9 -24.66 -22.67 9.76
CA GLU A 9 -25.70 -22.94 10.76
C GLU A 9 -26.99 -23.46 10.09
N SER A 10 -27.71 -24.36 10.78
CA SER A 10 -28.99 -24.87 10.29
C SER A 10 -30.02 -23.74 10.23
N GLY A 11 -30.64 -23.56 9.06
CA GLY A 11 -31.61 -22.49 8.82
C GLY A 11 -30.99 -21.18 8.31
N SER A 12 -29.67 -21.14 8.10
CA SER A 12 -29.02 -20.01 7.45
C SER A 12 -29.46 -19.86 5.99
N GLU A 13 -29.65 -18.61 5.57
CA GLU A 13 -29.90 -18.25 4.17
C GLU A 13 -28.63 -17.64 3.57
N GLY A 14 -28.29 -18.04 2.35
CA GLY A 14 -27.12 -17.55 1.67
C GLY A 14 -26.84 -18.24 0.35
N ILE A 15 -25.69 -17.93 -0.23
CA ILE A 15 -25.22 -18.49 -1.50
C ILE A 15 -23.93 -19.24 -1.24
N ILE A 16 -23.82 -20.46 -1.77
CA ILE A 16 -22.58 -21.24 -1.78
C ILE A 16 -22.04 -21.22 -3.21
N VAL A 17 -20.82 -20.73 -3.37
CA VAL A 17 -20.06 -20.79 -4.62
C VAL A 17 -19.01 -21.88 -4.47
N GLU A 18 -19.00 -22.88 -5.33
CA GLU A 18 -18.12 -24.04 -5.23
C GLU A 18 -17.44 -24.36 -6.57
N ASN A 19 -16.19 -24.77 -6.51
CA ASN A 19 -15.44 -25.31 -7.64
C ASN A 19 -14.47 -26.41 -7.14
N GLY A 20 -14.80 -27.66 -7.37
CA GLY A 20 -14.07 -28.80 -6.83
C GLY A 20 -14.10 -28.82 -5.31
N ASP A 21 -12.91 -28.79 -4.69
CA ASP A 21 -12.78 -28.78 -3.22
C ASP A 21 -12.80 -27.38 -2.59
N LYS A 22 -12.81 -26.33 -3.44
CA LYS A 22 -12.85 -24.92 -2.99
C LYS A 22 -14.28 -24.43 -2.94
N TYR A 23 -14.64 -23.78 -1.83
CA TYR A 23 -15.94 -23.14 -1.71
C TYR A 23 -15.88 -21.82 -0.94
N LYS A 24 -16.84 -20.96 -1.18
CA LYS A 24 -17.11 -19.72 -0.45
C LYS A 24 -18.58 -19.68 -0.09
N VAL A 25 -18.87 -19.38 1.17
CA VAL A 25 -20.23 -19.15 1.65
C VAL A 25 -20.44 -17.65 1.79
N LEU A 26 -21.52 -17.16 1.21
CA LEU A 26 -21.98 -15.78 1.33
C LEU A 26 -23.32 -15.82 2.07
N SER A 27 -23.39 -15.20 3.23
CA SER A 27 -24.66 -15.00 3.95
C SER A 27 -25.53 -13.95 3.24
N SER A 28 -26.82 -13.90 3.54
CA SER A 28 -27.69 -12.84 3.01
C SER A 28 -27.20 -11.45 3.40
N SER A 29 -26.60 -11.27 4.58
CA SER A 29 -26.02 -10.00 5.04
C SER A 29 -24.77 -9.58 4.25
N ASP A 30 -24.03 -10.52 3.65
CA ASP A 30 -22.87 -10.20 2.81
C ASP A 30 -23.23 -9.59 1.46
N LEU A 31 -24.50 -9.71 1.04
CA LEU A 31 -24.98 -9.28 -0.27
C LEU A 31 -25.51 -7.85 -0.29
N TYR A 32 -25.57 -7.21 0.86
CA TYR A 32 -26.10 -5.86 1.02
C TYR A 32 -25.17 -5.03 1.88
N THR A 33 -25.09 -3.73 1.58
CA THR A 33 -24.49 -2.72 2.44
C THR A 33 -25.55 -1.67 2.79
N TYR A 34 -25.28 -0.89 3.82
CA TYR A 34 -26.17 0.19 4.24
C TYR A 34 -25.59 1.52 3.76
N ASP A 35 -26.38 2.25 2.99
CA ASP A 35 -26.05 3.60 2.56
C ASP A 35 -26.46 4.58 3.68
N SER A 36 -25.48 5.27 4.27
CA SER A 36 -25.71 6.18 5.38
C SER A 36 -26.31 7.53 4.99
N GLU A 37 -26.27 7.91 3.71
CA GLU A 37 -26.88 9.14 3.20
C GLU A 37 -28.35 8.95 2.86
N THR A 38 -28.68 7.86 2.18
CA THR A 38 -30.05 7.55 1.77
C THR A 38 -30.83 6.73 2.81
N TYR A 39 -30.15 6.18 3.81
CA TYR A 39 -30.69 5.26 4.80
C TYR A 39 -31.31 3.98 4.18
N GLU A 40 -30.83 3.60 3.00
CA GLU A 40 -31.33 2.43 2.28
C GLU A 40 -30.31 1.30 2.27
N SER A 41 -30.81 0.08 2.13
CA SER A 41 -29.98 -1.12 1.92
C SER A 41 -29.66 -1.23 0.43
N VAL A 42 -28.39 -1.16 0.08
CA VAL A 42 -27.90 -1.25 -1.31
C VAL A 42 -27.34 -2.65 -1.56
N SER A 43 -27.73 -3.25 -2.67
CA SER A 43 -27.20 -4.57 -3.05
C SER A 43 -25.76 -4.46 -3.59
N ILE A 44 -24.86 -5.24 -3.00
CA ILE A 44 -23.47 -5.46 -3.44
C ILE A 44 -23.28 -6.92 -3.90
N ALA A 45 -24.36 -7.60 -4.23
CA ALA A 45 -24.38 -9.03 -4.58
C ALA A 45 -23.49 -9.33 -5.80
N GLU A 46 -23.44 -8.47 -6.82
CA GLU A 46 -22.59 -8.66 -8.01
C GLU A 46 -21.10 -8.68 -7.63
N GLU A 47 -20.66 -7.71 -6.82
CA GLU A 47 -19.28 -7.63 -6.32
C GLU A 47 -18.93 -8.90 -5.52
N LYS A 48 -19.76 -9.25 -4.54
CA LYS A 48 -19.53 -10.41 -3.67
C LYS A 48 -19.54 -11.74 -4.40
N LEU A 49 -20.47 -11.94 -5.33
CA LEU A 49 -20.52 -13.14 -6.17
C LEU A 49 -19.31 -13.23 -7.11
N THR A 50 -18.94 -12.14 -7.75
CA THR A 50 -17.76 -12.08 -8.63
C THR A 50 -16.50 -12.42 -7.85
N SER A 51 -16.32 -11.85 -6.66
CA SER A 51 -15.21 -12.14 -5.77
C SER A 51 -15.20 -13.61 -5.33
N ALA A 52 -16.35 -14.16 -4.95
CA ALA A 52 -16.47 -15.56 -4.57
C ALA A 52 -16.13 -16.52 -5.74
N ILE A 53 -16.63 -16.23 -6.96
CA ILE A 53 -16.32 -17.03 -8.17
C ILE A 53 -14.80 -17.00 -8.43
N LYS A 54 -14.19 -15.83 -8.45
CA LYS A 54 -12.75 -15.68 -8.63
C LYS A 54 -11.96 -16.46 -7.56
N SER A 55 -12.40 -16.40 -6.28
CA SER A 55 -11.77 -17.11 -5.17
C SER A 55 -11.74 -18.62 -5.36
N VAL A 56 -12.86 -19.22 -5.76
CA VAL A 56 -12.94 -20.68 -5.95
C VAL A 56 -12.32 -21.16 -7.26
N THR A 57 -12.14 -20.28 -8.24
CA THR A 57 -11.51 -20.60 -9.53
C THR A 57 -10.02 -20.26 -9.60
N ALA A 58 -9.49 -19.48 -8.67
CA ALA A 58 -8.08 -19.14 -8.62
C ALA A 58 -7.22 -20.38 -8.29
N ASP A 59 -6.11 -20.57 -9.02
CA ASP A 59 -5.16 -21.64 -8.72
C ASP A 59 -4.48 -21.41 -7.36
N THR A 60 -4.16 -20.15 -7.05
CA THR A 60 -3.56 -19.73 -5.78
C THR A 60 -4.27 -18.46 -5.27
N VAL A 61 -4.45 -18.36 -3.96
CA VAL A 61 -4.94 -17.14 -3.30
C VAL A 61 -3.71 -16.36 -2.83
N PRO A 62 -3.50 -15.12 -3.32
CA PRO A 62 -2.40 -14.28 -2.84
C PRO A 62 -2.49 -14.04 -1.34
N LYS A 63 -1.37 -14.13 -0.65
CA LYS A 63 -1.29 -13.88 0.78
C LYS A 63 -0.50 -12.61 1.08
N ILE A 64 -1.15 -11.70 1.79
CA ILE A 64 -0.61 -10.39 2.15
C ILE A 64 -0.32 -10.39 3.63
N TYR A 65 0.91 -10.02 4.00
CA TYR A 65 1.29 -9.85 5.38
C TYR A 65 1.51 -8.38 5.73
N PHE A 66 0.92 -7.94 6.83
CA PHE A 66 1.15 -6.62 7.40
C PHE A 66 2.20 -6.70 8.50
N LEU A 67 3.32 -6.01 8.32
CA LEU A 67 4.39 -5.94 9.32
C LEU A 67 3.89 -5.21 10.57
N THR A 68 4.07 -5.83 11.73
CA THR A 68 3.69 -5.26 13.02
C THR A 68 4.90 -4.91 13.88
N GLY A 69 4.70 -4.11 14.93
CA GLY A 69 5.73 -3.77 15.90
C GLY A 69 6.59 -2.55 15.55
N TYR A 70 6.45 -1.98 14.35
CA TYR A 70 7.22 -0.82 13.86
C TYR A 70 6.34 0.37 13.43
N SER A 71 5.02 0.23 13.46
CA SER A 71 4.07 1.26 13.10
C SER A 71 2.91 1.31 14.10
N GLN A 72 2.21 2.43 14.13
CA GLN A 72 0.94 2.57 14.85
C GLN A 72 -0.26 1.98 14.08
N PHE A 73 -0.12 1.77 12.76
CA PHE A 73 -1.17 1.19 11.92
C PHE A 73 -1.06 -0.33 11.89
N SER A 74 -2.20 -1.00 11.99
CA SER A 74 -2.32 -2.45 11.87
C SER A 74 -3.69 -2.82 11.29
N LEU A 75 -3.88 -4.11 10.96
CA LEU A 75 -5.15 -4.65 10.47
C LEU A 75 -6.32 -4.47 11.46
N THR A 76 -6.03 -4.27 12.74
CA THR A 76 -7.03 -4.10 13.80
C THR A 76 -7.08 -2.68 14.36
N SER A 77 -6.21 -1.79 13.85
CA SER A 77 -6.14 -0.40 14.29
C SER A 77 -5.69 0.49 13.14
N GLY A 78 -6.58 1.33 12.65
CA GLY A 78 -6.34 2.34 11.64
C GLY A 78 -6.35 1.88 10.19
N MET A 79 -6.42 0.54 9.91
CA MET A 79 -6.52 -0.03 8.56
C MET A 79 -7.51 -1.19 8.46
N GLN A 80 -8.59 -1.14 9.23
CA GLN A 80 -9.64 -2.17 9.23
C GLN A 80 -10.42 -2.20 7.93
N TYR A 81 -10.74 -1.02 7.36
CA TYR A 81 -11.42 -0.93 6.06
C TYR A 81 -10.53 -1.43 4.93
N LEU A 82 -9.24 -1.07 4.92
CA LEU A 82 -8.30 -1.62 3.94
C LEU A 82 -8.24 -3.15 4.02
N ASN A 83 -8.16 -3.70 5.23
CA ASN A 83 -8.22 -5.15 5.45
C ASN A 83 -9.48 -5.77 4.85
N MET A 84 -10.64 -5.18 5.12
CA MET A 84 -11.93 -5.63 4.58
C MET A 84 -11.96 -5.60 3.05
N TYR A 85 -11.51 -4.50 2.42
CA TYR A 85 -11.45 -4.38 0.96
C TYR A 85 -10.51 -5.39 0.32
N LEU A 86 -9.31 -5.59 0.90
CA LEU A 86 -8.36 -6.58 0.38
C LEU A 86 -8.90 -8.02 0.50
N GLN A 87 -9.60 -8.35 1.58
CA GLN A 87 -10.25 -9.65 1.74
C GLN A 87 -11.37 -9.87 0.72
N ASN A 88 -12.08 -8.81 0.34
CA ASN A 88 -13.10 -8.87 -0.71
C ASN A 88 -12.48 -9.11 -2.11
N GLU A 89 -11.24 -8.72 -2.33
CA GLU A 89 -10.51 -8.89 -3.61
C GLU A 89 -9.72 -10.21 -3.69
N ILE A 90 -10.06 -11.24 -2.92
CA ILE A 90 -9.47 -12.59 -2.97
C ILE A 90 -8.08 -12.67 -2.34
N ASN A 91 -7.83 -12.00 -1.25
CA ASN A 91 -6.55 -12.10 -0.60
C ASN A 91 -6.69 -12.76 0.77
N GLU A 92 -5.73 -13.59 1.14
CA GLU A 92 -5.52 -13.96 2.54
C GLU A 92 -4.68 -12.87 3.21
N ILE A 93 -5.17 -12.32 4.30
CA ILE A 93 -4.52 -11.23 5.00
C ILE A 93 -4.12 -11.68 6.40
N ALA A 94 -2.87 -11.45 6.77
CA ALA A 94 -2.35 -11.78 8.10
C ALA A 94 -1.43 -10.68 8.65
N SER A 95 -1.34 -10.60 9.96
CA SER A 95 -0.30 -9.81 10.64
C SER A 95 0.99 -10.60 10.73
N LEU A 96 2.14 -9.93 10.56
CA LEU A 96 3.47 -10.51 10.71
C LEU A 96 4.21 -9.84 11.86
N ASP A 97 4.40 -10.58 12.95
CA ASP A 97 5.40 -10.25 13.96
C ASP A 97 6.74 -10.87 13.55
N ILE A 98 7.56 -10.09 12.84
CA ILE A 98 8.82 -10.56 12.27
C ILE A 98 9.86 -10.91 13.34
N LEU A 99 9.77 -10.31 14.54
CA LEU A 99 10.66 -10.65 15.65
C LEU A 99 10.39 -12.05 16.19
N SER A 100 9.11 -12.44 16.22
CA SER A 100 8.72 -13.79 16.66
C SER A 100 9.01 -14.86 15.61
N THR A 101 8.88 -14.52 14.31
CA THR A 101 9.08 -15.50 13.22
C THR A 101 10.53 -15.59 12.75
N GLY A 102 11.31 -14.51 12.90
CA GLY A 102 12.69 -14.37 12.41
C GLY A 102 12.81 -14.32 10.88
N LYS A 103 11.70 -14.42 10.14
CA LYS A 103 11.66 -14.35 8.66
C LYS A 103 10.30 -13.86 8.18
N VAL A 104 10.24 -13.42 6.92
CA VAL A 104 8.99 -13.28 6.18
C VAL A 104 8.55 -14.68 5.74
N PRO A 105 7.29 -15.10 5.94
CA PRO A 105 6.80 -16.41 5.53
C PRO A 105 6.99 -16.69 4.04
N ASP A 106 7.30 -17.94 3.69
CA ASP A 106 7.58 -18.32 2.29
C ASP A 106 6.33 -18.25 1.39
N ASP A 107 5.13 -18.21 1.97
CA ASP A 107 3.85 -18.02 1.29
C ASP A 107 3.45 -16.53 1.16
N CYS A 108 4.30 -15.60 1.56
CA CYS A 108 4.05 -14.17 1.43
C CYS A 108 4.17 -13.72 -0.03
N ASN A 109 3.08 -13.25 -0.62
CA ASN A 109 3.09 -12.64 -1.94
C ASN A 109 3.40 -11.14 -1.88
N THR A 110 2.92 -10.46 -0.84
CA THR A 110 3.18 -9.04 -0.63
C THR A 110 3.32 -8.74 0.86
N LEU A 111 4.42 -8.08 1.21
CA LEU A 111 4.65 -7.54 2.55
C LEU A 111 4.22 -6.07 2.58
N VAL A 112 3.27 -5.73 3.45
CA VAL A 112 2.85 -4.34 3.67
C VAL A 112 3.61 -3.76 4.85
N ILE A 113 4.29 -2.64 4.60
CA ILE A 113 5.01 -1.86 5.60
C ILE A 113 4.35 -0.48 5.67
N THR A 114 3.83 -0.13 6.83
CA THR A 114 3.27 1.20 7.08
C THR A 114 4.28 2.05 7.83
N THR A 115 4.20 3.36 7.71
CA THR A 115 5.16 4.34 8.25
C THR A 115 5.82 3.85 9.55
N PRO A 116 7.10 3.48 9.54
CA PRO A 116 7.80 3.07 10.75
C PRO A 116 7.91 4.26 11.71
N ASN A 117 7.61 4.04 12.98
CA ASN A 117 7.78 5.05 14.05
C ASN A 117 9.10 4.88 14.82
N LYS A 118 9.90 3.89 14.45
CA LYS A 118 11.25 3.59 14.92
C LYS A 118 11.99 2.82 13.83
N ASP A 119 13.32 2.78 13.91
CA ASP A 119 14.12 1.98 12.97
C ASP A 119 13.87 0.48 13.14
N PHE A 120 14.15 -0.28 12.10
CA PHE A 120 14.16 -1.74 12.18
C PHE A 120 15.39 -2.24 12.95
N ASP A 121 15.23 -3.32 13.68
CA ASP A 121 16.38 -4.06 14.20
C ASP A 121 17.01 -4.96 13.12
N ASP A 122 18.15 -5.55 13.44
CA ASP A 122 18.90 -6.39 12.50
C ASP A 122 18.13 -7.66 12.08
N ILE A 123 17.28 -8.21 12.95
CA ILE A 123 16.47 -9.40 12.65
C ILE A 123 15.46 -9.05 11.56
N ALA A 124 14.68 -7.99 11.77
CA ALA A 124 13.69 -7.54 10.80
C ALA A 124 14.35 -7.11 9.48
N THR A 125 15.47 -6.37 9.55
CA THR A 125 16.21 -5.91 8.39
C THR A 125 16.70 -7.09 7.55
N ASN A 126 17.35 -8.06 8.15
CA ASN A 126 17.85 -9.25 7.44
C ASN A 126 16.72 -10.08 6.85
N ALA A 127 15.63 -10.29 7.60
CA ALA A 127 14.47 -11.04 7.12
C ALA A 127 13.79 -10.36 5.90
N ILE A 128 13.66 -9.02 5.91
CA ILE A 128 13.11 -8.26 4.79
C ILE A 128 14.07 -8.29 3.59
N MET A 129 15.38 -8.13 3.82
CA MET A 129 16.40 -8.23 2.76
C MET A 129 16.42 -9.62 2.11
N ASP A 130 16.33 -10.69 2.89
CA ASP A 130 16.23 -12.06 2.37
C ASP A 130 14.96 -12.27 1.55
N TYR A 131 13.83 -11.69 1.99
CA TYR A 131 12.57 -11.73 1.24
C TYR A 131 12.68 -10.99 -0.10
N ILE A 132 13.28 -9.79 -0.12
CA ILE A 132 13.57 -9.04 -1.35
C ILE A 132 14.45 -9.87 -2.29
N ASN A 133 15.52 -10.45 -1.78
CA ASN A 133 16.48 -11.23 -2.58
C ASN A 133 15.87 -12.51 -3.19
N LYS A 134 14.77 -12.98 -2.65
CA LYS A 134 13.97 -14.10 -3.18
C LYS A 134 12.84 -13.63 -4.14
N GLY A 135 12.79 -12.34 -4.49
CA GLY A 135 11.77 -11.79 -5.38
C GLY A 135 10.47 -11.38 -4.67
N GLY A 136 10.51 -11.22 -3.37
CA GLY A 136 9.35 -10.77 -2.59
C GLY A 136 8.92 -9.35 -2.94
N ASN A 137 7.61 -9.07 -2.90
CA ASN A 137 7.05 -7.78 -3.24
C ASN A 137 6.65 -6.99 -1.98
N ILE A 138 6.86 -5.68 -2.02
CA ILE A 138 6.57 -4.79 -0.90
C ILE A 138 5.60 -3.69 -1.33
N LEU A 139 4.58 -3.45 -0.49
CA LEU A 139 3.80 -2.22 -0.49
C LEU A 139 4.22 -1.38 0.71
N TRP A 140 4.81 -0.22 0.45
CA TRP A 140 5.28 0.70 1.49
C TRP A 140 4.41 1.95 1.53
N LEU A 141 3.67 2.12 2.61
CA LEU A 141 2.83 3.28 2.87
C LEU A 141 3.53 4.18 3.89
N ASN A 142 4.11 5.27 3.42
CA ASN A 142 4.83 6.22 4.29
C ASN A 142 3.92 7.39 4.71
N SER A 143 4.45 8.37 5.40
CA SER A 143 3.84 9.68 5.64
C SER A 143 4.93 10.70 5.94
N ALA A 144 4.55 11.97 6.05
CA ALA A 144 5.46 13.02 6.46
C ALA A 144 6.12 12.71 7.81
N ILE A 145 7.39 13.04 7.92
CA ILE A 145 8.20 12.83 9.12
C ILE A 145 8.30 14.18 9.85
N ALA A 146 7.70 14.25 11.04
CA ALA A 146 7.68 15.48 11.83
C ALA A 146 8.94 15.70 12.68
N ASN A 147 9.66 14.63 13.01
CA ASN A 147 10.87 14.67 13.82
C ASN A 147 11.93 13.76 13.22
N GLU A 148 13.19 14.08 13.46
CA GLU A 148 14.29 13.20 13.06
C GLU A 148 14.17 11.84 13.78
N ILE A 149 14.23 10.78 12.98
CA ILE A 149 14.35 9.40 13.43
C ILE A 149 15.58 8.84 12.72
N ASP A 150 16.45 8.17 13.49
CA ASP A 150 17.57 7.46 12.89
C ASP A 150 17.04 6.19 12.20
N TYR A 151 16.86 6.27 10.88
CA TYR A 151 16.38 5.19 10.03
C TYR A 151 17.54 4.45 9.33
N THR A 152 18.61 4.14 10.04
CA THR A 152 19.78 3.45 9.46
C THR A 152 19.36 2.18 8.71
N ASN A 153 18.58 1.31 9.30
CA ASN A 153 18.17 0.03 8.72
C ASN A 153 17.02 0.18 7.72
N VAL A 154 16.04 1.05 7.98
CA VAL A 154 14.99 1.42 7.01
C VAL A 154 15.63 1.93 5.71
N ASN A 155 16.57 2.87 5.82
CA ASN A 155 17.27 3.45 4.67
C ASN A 155 18.12 2.41 3.92
N LYS A 156 18.73 1.44 4.62
CA LYS A 156 19.45 0.33 3.99
C LYS A 156 18.54 -0.52 3.10
N ILE A 157 17.31 -0.80 3.52
CA ILE A 157 16.32 -1.53 2.71
C ILE A 157 15.92 -0.69 1.49
N LEU A 158 15.54 0.57 1.70
CA LEU A 158 15.09 1.47 0.64
C LEU A 158 16.16 1.76 -0.40
N ALA A 159 17.44 1.87 0.02
CA ALA A 159 18.57 2.05 -0.88
C ALA A 159 18.75 0.90 -1.87
N THR A 160 18.26 -0.33 -1.55
CA THR A 160 18.31 -1.45 -2.51
C THR A 160 17.46 -1.22 -3.76
N TYR A 161 16.48 -0.33 -3.66
CA TYR A 161 15.62 0.13 -4.76
C TYR A 161 16.01 1.52 -5.28
N GLY A 162 17.12 2.09 -4.80
CA GLY A 162 17.56 3.42 -5.22
C GLY A 162 16.76 4.56 -4.61
N ILE A 163 16.17 4.37 -3.44
CA ILE A 163 15.49 5.44 -2.69
C ILE A 163 16.47 6.05 -1.69
N ASN A 164 16.63 7.37 -1.75
CA ASN A 164 17.38 8.14 -0.76
C ASN A 164 16.62 8.22 0.58
N PRO A 165 17.33 8.46 1.70
CA PRO A 165 16.73 8.65 3.00
C PRO A 165 15.56 9.65 2.98
N PHE A 166 14.51 9.37 3.73
CA PHE A 166 13.41 10.30 3.91
C PHE A 166 13.88 11.54 4.68
N GLU A 167 13.38 12.68 4.24
CA GLU A 167 13.65 13.96 4.89
C GLU A 167 12.51 14.34 5.83
N VAL A 168 12.86 15.00 6.94
CA VAL A 168 11.86 15.65 7.81
C VAL A 168 11.14 16.73 7.03
N GLY A 169 9.81 16.66 6.99
CA GLY A 169 9.01 17.63 6.28
C GLY A 169 7.77 17.04 5.63
N ALA A 170 6.97 17.93 5.06
CA ALA A 170 5.77 17.59 4.28
C ALA A 170 5.68 18.47 3.04
N ILE A 171 5.03 17.93 2.03
CA ILE A 171 4.67 18.69 0.83
C ILE A 171 3.46 19.55 1.15
N ARG A 172 3.48 20.78 0.63
CA ARG A 172 2.39 21.74 0.65
C ARG A 172 2.06 22.20 -0.76
N GLU A 173 0.80 22.47 -1.00
CA GLU A 173 0.28 22.94 -2.29
C GLU A 173 -0.07 24.44 -2.18
N THR A 174 0.05 25.16 -3.30
CA THR A 174 -0.38 26.56 -3.39
C THR A 174 -1.47 26.79 -4.44
N ASP A 175 -1.75 25.81 -5.29
CA ASP A 175 -2.87 25.84 -6.23
C ASP A 175 -4.14 25.36 -5.54
N THR A 176 -5.08 26.29 -5.29
CA THR A 176 -6.34 25.99 -4.61
C THR A 176 -7.21 24.98 -5.34
N SER A 177 -7.03 24.78 -6.65
CA SER A 177 -7.72 23.74 -7.42
C SER A 177 -7.18 22.32 -7.16
N LYS A 178 -6.02 22.22 -6.52
CA LYS A 178 -5.33 20.98 -6.14
C LYS A 178 -5.35 20.75 -4.62
N MET A 179 -6.23 21.44 -3.90
CA MET A 179 -6.40 21.30 -2.45
C MET A 179 -7.84 20.92 -2.11
N VAL A 180 -8.02 20.22 -1.02
CA VAL A 180 -9.33 20.03 -0.41
C VAL A 180 -9.51 21.08 0.68
N SER A 181 -10.68 21.74 0.70
CA SER A 181 -11.02 22.77 1.69
C SER A 181 -9.99 23.90 1.82
N GLN A 182 -9.25 24.21 0.74
CA GLN A 182 -8.17 25.19 0.72
C GLN A 182 -7.05 24.91 1.75
N SER A 183 -6.86 23.65 2.12
CA SER A 183 -5.80 23.23 3.04
C SER A 183 -4.55 22.83 2.25
N PRO A 184 -3.42 23.53 2.41
CA PRO A 184 -2.17 23.24 1.70
C PRO A 184 -1.61 21.84 1.97
N ASP A 185 -2.00 21.23 3.10
CA ASP A 185 -1.56 19.90 3.52
C ASP A 185 -2.46 18.78 2.99
N LEU A 186 -3.67 19.11 2.49
CA LEU A 186 -4.67 18.18 2.00
C LEU A 186 -4.77 18.30 0.48
N ILE A 187 -3.91 17.58 -0.21
CA ILE A 187 -3.64 17.77 -1.64
C ILE A 187 -4.35 16.75 -2.52
N ILE A 188 -4.63 17.15 -3.76
CA ILE A 188 -5.15 16.30 -4.84
C ILE A 188 -4.02 16.13 -5.87
N PRO A 189 -3.14 15.12 -5.70
CA PRO A 189 -2.03 14.91 -6.62
C PRO A 189 -2.49 14.32 -7.95
N GLU A 190 -1.60 14.31 -8.93
CA GLU A 190 -1.85 13.83 -10.28
C GLU A 190 -1.47 12.36 -10.43
N ILE A 191 -2.43 11.54 -10.83
CA ILE A 191 -2.22 10.12 -11.09
C ILE A 191 -1.56 9.98 -12.47
N GLN A 192 -0.41 9.32 -12.52
CA GLN A 192 0.29 8.99 -13.76
C GLN A 192 -0.25 7.65 -14.31
N TYR A 193 -0.33 7.52 -15.64
CA TYR A 193 -0.78 6.27 -16.24
C TYR A 193 0.27 5.17 -16.10
N SER A 194 -0.14 4.03 -15.55
CA SER A 194 0.67 2.81 -15.43
C SER A 194 -0.24 1.60 -15.29
N ASP A 195 0.31 0.39 -15.32
CA ASP A 195 -0.48 -0.82 -15.06
C ASP A 195 -1.07 -0.84 -13.65
N VAL A 196 -0.41 -0.22 -12.68
CA VAL A 196 -0.88 -0.09 -11.30
C VAL A 196 -2.05 0.89 -11.19
N THR A 197 -1.96 2.02 -11.89
CA THR A 197 -2.89 3.15 -11.72
C THR A 197 -3.95 3.27 -12.81
N LYS A 198 -3.91 2.44 -13.85
CA LYS A 198 -4.79 2.55 -15.04
C LYS A 198 -6.29 2.62 -14.75
N LYS A 199 -6.74 1.98 -13.67
CA LYS A 199 -8.16 2.02 -13.25
C LYS A 199 -8.54 3.35 -12.60
N LEU A 200 -7.57 4.06 -12.02
CA LEU A 200 -7.75 5.36 -11.35
C LEU A 200 -7.42 6.53 -12.26
N TYR A 201 -6.69 6.29 -13.36
CA TYR A 201 -6.29 7.33 -14.29
C TYR A 201 -7.53 7.96 -14.94
N ASN A 202 -7.62 9.29 -14.89
CA ASN A 202 -8.79 10.08 -15.30
C ASN A 202 -10.07 9.84 -14.47
N SER A 203 -9.98 9.20 -13.31
CA SER A 203 -11.09 9.14 -12.34
C SER A 203 -11.09 10.35 -11.41
N THR A 204 -12.05 10.41 -10.49
CA THR A 204 -11.97 11.30 -9.32
C THR A 204 -10.66 11.05 -8.58
N GLY A 205 -9.87 12.09 -8.34
CA GLY A 205 -8.51 11.97 -7.80
C GLY A 205 -8.43 11.29 -6.40
N VAL A 206 -7.23 10.95 -6.00
CA VAL A 206 -6.92 10.56 -4.61
C VAL A 206 -6.61 11.81 -3.79
N ILE A 207 -6.85 11.73 -2.48
CA ILE A 207 -6.55 12.81 -1.54
C ILE A 207 -5.40 12.35 -0.65
N PHE A 208 -4.36 13.17 -0.56
CA PHE A 208 -3.20 12.93 0.30
C PHE A 208 -3.12 13.98 1.40
N LEU A 209 -2.97 13.52 2.64
CA LEU A 209 -2.79 14.37 3.82
C LEU A 209 -1.34 14.29 4.31
N ASN A 210 -0.66 15.43 4.38
CA ASN A 210 0.72 15.49 4.86
C ASN A 210 1.66 14.52 4.10
N ALA A 211 1.62 14.57 2.76
CA ALA A 211 2.48 13.73 1.94
C ALA A 211 3.95 14.10 2.09
N THR A 212 4.84 13.11 1.99
CA THR A 212 6.29 13.33 1.85
C THR A 212 6.75 12.96 0.45
N LYS A 213 7.86 13.55 0.03
CA LYS A 213 8.50 13.26 -1.26
C LYS A 213 9.25 11.93 -1.24
N ILE A 214 9.26 11.26 -2.39
CA ILE A 214 10.07 10.06 -2.62
C ILE A 214 11.25 10.47 -3.50
N ASN A 215 12.44 10.52 -2.92
CA ASN A 215 13.67 10.89 -3.60
C ASN A 215 14.32 9.63 -4.18
N VAL A 216 14.19 9.43 -5.49
CA VAL A 216 14.83 8.31 -6.19
C VAL A 216 16.13 8.79 -6.82
N VAL A 217 17.17 7.97 -6.75
CA VAL A 217 18.49 8.25 -7.35
C VAL A 217 18.40 8.39 -8.87
N GLY A 218 19.45 8.92 -9.50
CA GLY A 218 19.49 9.14 -10.94
C GLY A 218 19.45 7.84 -11.76
N SER A 219 19.15 7.97 -13.06
CA SER A 219 18.98 6.83 -13.98
C SER A 219 20.20 5.93 -14.10
N GLU A 220 21.42 6.49 -14.02
CA GLU A 220 22.67 5.73 -14.06
C GLU A 220 22.80 4.82 -12.82
N GLU A 221 22.50 5.35 -11.63
CA GLU A 221 22.55 4.58 -10.38
C GLU A 221 21.43 3.51 -10.35
N LEU A 222 20.21 3.84 -10.80
CA LEU A 222 19.14 2.85 -10.96
C LEU A 222 19.56 1.71 -11.89
N SER A 223 20.23 2.02 -13.00
CA SER A 223 20.74 1.00 -13.93
C SER A 223 21.77 0.10 -13.25
N ASN A 224 22.69 0.67 -12.45
CA ASN A 224 23.67 -0.09 -11.69
C ASN A 224 23.04 -1.01 -10.64
N LEU A 225 21.94 -0.55 -10.02
CA LEU A 225 21.14 -1.33 -9.07
C LEU A 225 20.22 -2.36 -9.75
N LYS A 226 20.14 -2.35 -11.10
CA LYS A 226 19.18 -3.12 -11.91
C LYS A 226 17.72 -2.84 -11.51
N VAL A 227 17.40 -1.58 -11.27
CA VAL A 227 16.06 -1.11 -10.88
C VAL A 227 15.45 -0.30 -12.01
N THR A 228 14.22 -0.62 -12.36
CA THR A 228 13.36 0.21 -13.22
C THR A 228 12.36 0.97 -12.38
N LYS A 229 12.13 2.25 -12.71
CA LYS A 229 11.21 3.14 -12.00
C LYS A 229 10.02 3.49 -12.88
N THR A 230 8.82 3.43 -12.33
CA THR A 230 7.59 3.98 -12.89
C THR A 230 6.98 4.98 -11.91
N ASP A 231 6.78 6.21 -12.37
CA ASP A 231 6.10 7.22 -11.57
C ASP A 231 4.61 6.92 -11.54
N LEU A 232 4.02 6.85 -10.34
CA LEU A 232 2.60 6.53 -10.14
C LEU A 232 1.78 7.77 -9.82
N ILE A 233 2.30 8.61 -8.93
CA ILE A 233 1.61 9.82 -8.45
C ILE A 233 2.62 10.93 -8.26
N LYS A 234 2.27 12.14 -8.74
CA LYS A 234 3.05 13.37 -8.57
C LYS A 234 2.17 14.50 -8.06
N THR A 235 2.76 15.44 -7.36
CA THR A 235 2.10 16.71 -7.04
C THR A 235 2.11 17.65 -8.24
N SER A 236 1.42 18.77 -8.14
CA SER A 236 1.50 19.85 -9.12
C SER A 236 2.85 20.56 -9.08
N GLU A 237 3.20 21.32 -10.10
CA GLU A 237 4.36 22.21 -10.15
C GLU A 237 4.28 23.39 -9.15
N ASN A 238 3.11 23.59 -8.52
CA ASN A 238 2.88 24.64 -7.52
C ASN A 238 3.10 24.15 -6.09
N SER A 239 3.50 22.91 -5.91
CA SER A 239 3.80 22.33 -4.60
C SER A 239 5.22 22.70 -4.15
N TYR A 240 5.43 22.79 -2.85
CA TYR A 240 6.75 22.99 -2.24
C TYR A 240 6.93 22.06 -1.04
N PHE A 241 8.20 21.79 -0.66
CA PHE A 241 8.50 20.91 0.47
C PHE A 241 8.87 21.76 1.69
N ARG A 242 8.08 21.65 2.77
CA ARG A 242 8.29 22.33 4.05
C ARG A 242 8.99 21.40 5.03
N SER A 243 10.28 21.66 5.32
CA SER A 243 11.06 20.90 6.30
C SER A 243 10.81 21.32 7.75
N ASN A 244 10.33 22.55 7.97
CA ASN A 244 10.10 23.08 9.31
C ASN A 244 8.61 23.24 9.64
N PHE A 245 8.03 22.26 10.31
CA PHE A 245 6.63 22.24 10.73
C PHE A 245 6.22 23.39 11.69
N LYS A 246 7.18 24.11 12.26
CA LYS A 246 6.88 25.27 13.13
C LYS A 246 6.46 26.52 12.36
N ILE A 247 6.74 26.55 11.07
CA ILE A 247 6.36 27.67 10.20
C ILE A 247 4.89 27.50 9.81
N GLN A 248 4.06 28.43 10.26
CA GLN A 248 2.60 28.41 10.02
C GLN A 248 2.20 29.08 8.70
N SER A 249 3.10 29.81 8.03
CA SER A 249 2.81 30.45 6.74
C SER A 249 2.38 29.41 5.71
N GLU A 250 1.36 29.72 4.94
CA GLU A 250 0.91 28.92 3.78
C GLU A 250 1.76 29.19 2.53
N GLU A 251 2.51 30.28 2.53
CA GLU A 251 3.39 30.65 1.43
C GLU A 251 4.80 30.03 1.61
N PRO A 252 5.44 29.63 0.49
CA PRO A 252 6.81 29.12 0.52
C PRO A 252 7.77 30.13 1.17
N GLN A 253 8.71 29.62 1.92
CA GLN A 253 9.80 30.41 2.51
C GLN A 253 11.02 30.44 1.59
N GLU A 254 12.00 31.27 1.93
CA GLU A 254 13.28 31.30 1.22
C GLU A 254 13.94 29.91 1.19
N GLY A 255 14.24 29.43 -0.02
CA GLY A 255 14.79 28.08 -0.27
C GLY A 255 13.75 26.98 -0.45
N GLU A 256 12.45 27.25 -0.28
CA GLU A 256 11.38 26.32 -0.59
C GLU A 256 10.89 26.55 -2.03
N GLU A 257 11.51 25.87 -2.98
CA GLU A 257 11.18 26.02 -4.40
C GLU A 257 9.91 25.24 -4.76
N LYS A 258 9.06 25.88 -5.60
CA LYS A 258 7.89 25.23 -6.18
C LYS A 258 8.29 24.28 -7.29
N GLN A 259 7.83 23.05 -7.22
CA GLN A 259 8.04 22.01 -8.22
C GLN A 259 7.09 20.81 -8.02
N ALA A 260 6.99 19.96 -9.03
CA ALA A 260 6.31 18.67 -8.85
C ALA A 260 7.20 17.70 -8.06
N TYR A 261 6.60 17.05 -7.07
CA TYR A 261 7.26 16.01 -6.27
C TYR A 261 6.67 14.63 -6.58
N LEU A 262 7.54 13.63 -6.66
CA LEU A 262 7.12 12.24 -6.72
C LEU A 262 6.60 11.81 -5.34
N VAL A 263 5.36 11.35 -5.27
CA VAL A 263 4.69 10.90 -4.03
C VAL A 263 4.13 9.49 -4.14
N GLY A 264 4.26 8.86 -5.30
CA GLY A 264 3.96 7.45 -5.53
C GLY A 264 4.84 6.89 -6.64
N ALA A 265 5.49 5.76 -6.40
CA ALA A 265 6.37 5.09 -7.36
C ALA A 265 6.26 3.57 -7.30
N GLU A 266 6.47 2.92 -8.46
CA GLU A 266 6.81 1.51 -8.56
C GLU A 266 8.30 1.40 -8.92
N LEU A 267 9.01 0.56 -8.19
CA LEU A 267 10.42 0.26 -8.37
C LEU A 267 10.56 -1.26 -8.49
N GLU A 268 10.95 -1.74 -9.68
CA GLU A 268 11.15 -3.16 -9.95
C GLU A 268 12.64 -3.46 -10.03
N LYS A 269 13.13 -4.27 -9.10
CA LYS A 269 14.52 -4.72 -9.02
C LYS A 269 14.67 -6.09 -9.65
N THR A 270 15.60 -6.23 -10.59
CA THR A 270 16.01 -7.51 -11.16
C THR A 270 17.11 -8.13 -10.31
N ILE A 271 16.86 -9.35 -9.83
CA ILE A 271 17.79 -10.16 -9.03
C ILE A 271 18.24 -11.32 -9.91
N THR A 272 19.54 -11.54 -10.00
CA THR A 272 20.10 -12.62 -10.81
C THR A 272 20.58 -13.72 -9.86
N GLU A 273 19.96 -14.89 -9.92
CA GLU A 273 20.40 -16.07 -9.18
C GLU A 273 21.21 -16.99 -10.09
N ALA A 274 22.30 -17.54 -9.56
CA ALA A 274 23.06 -18.61 -10.24
C ALA A 274 22.32 -19.93 -10.02
N ASN A 275 21.63 -20.42 -11.05
CA ASN A 275 21.03 -21.74 -11.03
C ASN A 275 22.04 -22.75 -11.60
N SER A 276 22.44 -23.75 -10.79
CA SER A 276 23.50 -24.71 -11.12
C SER A 276 23.11 -25.70 -12.23
N GLU A 277 21.83 -25.82 -12.60
CA GLU A 277 21.36 -26.79 -13.59
C GLU A 277 21.06 -26.19 -14.97
N ASN A 278 20.60 -24.93 -15.06
CA ASN A 278 20.13 -24.30 -16.32
C ASN A 278 20.70 -22.89 -16.62
N GLY A 279 21.71 -22.43 -15.90
CA GLY A 279 22.27 -21.08 -16.08
C GLY A 279 21.81 -20.09 -15.02
N THR A 280 21.64 -18.83 -15.40
CA THR A 280 21.16 -17.75 -14.52
C THR A 280 19.65 -17.58 -14.65
N GLU A 281 18.92 -17.63 -13.55
CA GLU A 281 17.50 -17.27 -13.47
C GLU A 281 17.35 -15.83 -12.99
N GLU A 282 16.49 -15.05 -13.65
CA GLU A 282 16.17 -13.71 -13.25
C GLU A 282 14.87 -13.74 -12.44
N VAL A 283 14.97 -13.32 -11.18
CA VAL A 283 13.84 -13.11 -10.29
C VAL A 283 13.65 -11.61 -10.11
N LYS A 284 12.42 -11.15 -9.95
CA LYS A 284 12.12 -9.73 -9.78
C LYS A 284 11.45 -9.48 -8.46
N SER A 285 11.87 -8.43 -7.77
CA SER A 285 11.25 -7.91 -6.57
C SER A 285 10.70 -6.52 -6.84
N LYS A 286 9.45 -6.29 -6.49
CA LYS A 286 8.74 -5.04 -6.74
C LYS A 286 8.46 -4.31 -5.44
N LEU A 287 8.81 -3.03 -5.39
CA LEU A 287 8.42 -2.10 -4.36
C LEU A 287 7.42 -1.10 -4.95
N ILE A 288 6.20 -1.08 -4.41
CA ILE A 288 5.29 0.05 -4.60
C ILE A 288 5.35 0.89 -3.33
N ILE A 289 5.67 2.16 -3.48
CA ILE A 289 5.82 3.08 -2.36
C ILE A 289 4.99 4.34 -2.57
N TYR A 290 4.30 4.76 -1.51
CA TYR A 290 3.60 6.03 -1.44
C TYR A 290 4.16 6.88 -0.31
N GLY A 291 4.32 8.18 -0.54
CA GLY A 291 4.73 9.17 0.45
C GLY A 291 3.60 9.59 1.38
N GLU A 292 2.54 8.79 1.44
CA GLU A 292 1.34 9.06 2.22
C GLU A 292 0.63 7.73 2.57
N ASN A 293 -0.03 7.66 3.72
CA ASN A 293 -0.74 6.48 4.20
C ASN A 293 -2.20 6.75 4.61
N TYR A 294 -2.60 8.02 4.70
CA TYR A 294 -3.93 8.42 5.14
C TYR A 294 -5.03 7.93 4.17
N PHE A 295 -4.75 7.92 2.85
CA PHE A 295 -5.70 7.43 1.85
C PHE A 295 -6.11 5.97 2.08
N ALA A 296 -5.26 5.17 2.74
CA ALA A 296 -5.49 3.77 3.08
C ALA A 296 -5.98 3.58 4.53
N SER A 297 -6.12 4.67 5.31
CA SER A 297 -6.53 4.63 6.71
C SER A 297 -8.05 4.55 6.87
N ASP A 298 -8.48 4.05 8.02
CA ASP A 298 -9.90 4.01 8.39
C ASP A 298 -10.54 5.40 8.39
N ALA A 299 -9.77 6.44 8.76
CA ALA A 299 -10.25 7.82 8.79
C ALA A 299 -10.68 8.32 7.40
N GLN A 300 -9.98 7.93 6.34
CA GLN A 300 -10.33 8.30 4.97
C GLN A 300 -11.34 7.33 4.36
N LEU A 301 -11.11 6.03 4.51
CA LEU A 301 -11.95 5.01 3.87
C LEU A 301 -13.37 4.95 4.44
N SER A 302 -13.56 5.30 5.72
CA SER A 302 -14.90 5.42 6.31
C SER A 302 -15.71 6.58 5.72
N GLN A 303 -15.05 7.63 5.20
CA GLN A 303 -15.71 8.77 4.55
C GLN A 303 -16.03 8.50 3.09
N SER A 304 -15.27 7.65 2.41
CA SER A 304 -15.50 7.30 0.99
C SER A 304 -16.56 6.21 0.79
N SER A 305 -17.01 5.59 1.87
CA SER A 305 -18.14 4.64 1.88
C SER A 305 -19.50 5.28 2.18
N GLN A 306 -19.53 6.63 2.25
CA GLN A 306 -20.75 7.42 2.36
C GLN A 306 -21.22 7.94 1.01
#